data_5e2335c6aa6a41d886dabe6329fb67ee
#
_entry.id   5e2335c6aa6a41d886dabe6329fb67ee
#
_cell.length_a   1.000
_cell.length_b   1.000
_cell.length_c   1.000
_cell.angle_alpha   90.00
_cell.angle_beta   90.00
_cell.angle_gamma   90.00
#
_symmetry.space_group_name_H-M   'P 1'
#
loop_
_entity.id
_entity.type
_entity.pdbx_description
1 polymer ?
#
loop_
_entity_poly.entity_id
_entity_poly.type
_entity_poly.pdbx_seq_one_letter_code
_entity_poly.pdbx_strand_id
1 'polypeptide(L)'
;MHAKRPITTSLAAALLAALVSLSAASEDAPGAIRSESNDRASTGAAEPPSVTVLNNHEVEGILGRQVLGAADENMGRIVDVIVDHSGRVRAAVIDFGGFLGVGSRKIAVDWSALHFPPPGQPNAKISLDLTRDQVKAAPEYQEGKPIVVLGALGKLEPLPFE
;
A
#
# COMPACT_ATOMS: atom_id res chain seq x y z
N MET A 1 -21.19 37.96 -15.03
CA MET A 1 -21.95 38.26 -13.80
C MET A 1 -21.14 37.75 -12.62
N HIS A 2 -20.70 38.67 -11.80
CA HIS A 2 -19.84 38.49 -10.63
C HIS A 2 -20.64 38.03 -9.42
N ALA A 3 -20.11 37.13 -8.62
CA ALA A 3 -20.49 37.03 -7.22
C ALA A 3 -19.28 36.59 -6.36
N LYS A 4 -18.62 37.58 -5.79
CA LYS A 4 -17.70 37.44 -4.65
C LYS A 4 -18.51 37.25 -3.38
N ARG A 5 -18.07 36.38 -2.48
CA ARG A 5 -18.55 36.33 -1.09
C ARG A 5 -17.39 36.51 -0.11
N PRO A 6 -17.60 37.29 0.98
CA PRO A 6 -16.53 37.77 1.81
C PRO A 6 -16.21 36.88 3.02
N ILE A 7 -14.98 37.07 3.46
CA ILE A 7 -14.33 36.59 4.67
C ILE A 7 -14.93 37.30 5.88
N THR A 8 -15.35 36.60 6.90
CA THR A 8 -15.61 37.18 8.22
C THR A 8 -14.69 36.58 9.28
N THR A 9 -13.74 37.41 9.65
CA THR A 9 -12.92 37.36 10.87
C THR A 9 -13.81 37.53 12.10
N SER A 10 -13.65 36.73 13.14
CA SER A 10 -14.13 37.09 14.48
C SER A 10 -13.11 36.68 15.50
N LEU A 11 -12.55 37.72 16.10
CA LEU A 11 -11.61 37.76 17.21
C LEU A 11 -12.43 37.99 18.47
N ALA A 12 -12.25 37.22 19.53
CA ALA A 12 -12.69 37.59 20.87
C ALA A 12 -11.75 36.99 21.94
N ALA A 13 -11.05 37.88 22.57
CA ALA A 13 -10.23 37.69 23.76
C ALA A 13 -11.05 37.98 25.04
N ALA A 14 -10.73 37.30 26.14
CA ALA A 14 -10.89 37.72 27.54
C ALA A 14 -10.27 36.62 28.41
N LEU A 15 -9.25 36.76 29.13
CA LEU A 15 -8.76 37.60 30.26
C LEU A 15 -9.37 37.27 31.62
N LEU A 16 -8.47 37.06 32.64
CA LEU A 16 -8.53 37.13 34.10
C LEU A 16 -9.13 35.93 34.85
N ALA A 17 -8.64 35.50 36.03
CA ALA A 17 -7.73 36.07 37.04
C ALA A 17 -7.23 34.99 38.00
N ALA A 18 -6.16 35.33 38.68
CA ALA A 18 -5.47 34.64 39.76
C ALA A 18 -6.29 34.50 41.05
N LEU A 19 -5.97 33.48 41.85
CA LEU A 19 -5.98 33.68 43.34
C LEU A 19 -4.99 32.68 43.99
N VAL A 20 -4.10 33.30 44.73
CA VAL A 20 -3.10 32.76 45.65
C VAL A 20 -3.79 32.30 46.93
N SER A 21 -3.42 31.17 47.49
CA SER A 21 -3.58 30.90 48.91
C SER A 21 -2.40 30.12 49.44
N LEU A 22 -1.65 30.82 50.23
CA LEU A 22 -0.54 30.41 51.07
C LEU A 22 -1.12 29.90 52.41
N SER A 23 -0.69 28.73 52.89
CA SER A 23 -0.74 28.42 54.31
C SER A 23 0.30 27.39 54.72
N ALA A 24 0.94 27.75 55.78
CA ALA A 24 2.19 27.34 56.38
C ALA A 24 2.15 26.01 57.15
N ALA A 25 3.31 25.42 57.19
CA ALA A 25 4.06 24.74 58.27
C ALA A 25 3.33 23.84 59.29
N SER A 26 3.85 22.62 59.41
CA SER A 26 4.31 22.09 60.70
C SER A 26 5.28 20.93 60.49
N GLU A 27 6.43 21.07 61.19
CA GLU A 27 7.47 20.08 61.42
C GLU A 27 6.94 18.88 62.18
N ASP A 28 7.34 17.69 61.85
CA ASP A 28 8.00 16.77 62.79
C ASP A 28 8.55 15.53 62.04
N ALA A 29 9.80 15.18 62.21
CA ALA A 29 10.44 13.94 61.85
C ALA A 29 10.72 13.19 63.19
N PRO A 30 11.17 11.89 63.21
CA PRO A 30 11.69 11.02 62.21
C PRO A 30 11.10 9.57 62.27
N GLY A 31 11.13 8.89 61.13
CA GLY A 31 10.86 7.49 61.08
C GLY A 31 11.42 6.93 59.77
N ALA A 32 12.66 6.42 59.84
CA ALA A 32 13.28 5.73 58.75
C ALA A 32 12.53 4.40 58.47
N ILE A 33 11.75 4.39 57.44
CA ILE A 33 11.29 3.17 56.79
C ILE A 33 11.84 3.17 55.35
N ARG A 34 12.78 2.28 55.20
CA ARG A 34 13.41 1.87 53.98
C ARG A 34 12.33 1.46 52.98
N SER A 35 11.90 2.37 52.14
CA SER A 35 11.10 2.01 50.98
C SER A 35 11.98 1.26 50.01
N GLU A 36 11.84 -0.06 50.05
CA GLU A 36 12.26 -0.90 48.94
C GLU A 36 11.64 -0.33 47.67
N SER A 37 12.52 0.21 46.86
CA SER A 37 12.20 0.51 45.46
C SER A 37 11.76 -0.78 44.81
N ASN A 38 10.46 -0.99 44.78
CA ASN A 38 9.85 -2.03 43.99
C ASN A 38 10.07 -1.65 42.53
N ASP A 39 11.27 -1.93 42.06
CA ASP A 39 11.62 -1.89 40.64
C ASP A 39 10.83 -3.00 39.94
N ARG A 40 9.50 -2.78 39.88
CA ARG A 40 8.70 -3.53 38.96
C ARG A 40 9.17 -3.16 37.58
N ALA A 41 10.11 -3.94 37.08
CA ALA A 41 10.31 -4.06 35.67
C ALA A 41 8.93 -4.05 35.00
N SER A 42 8.57 -2.93 34.40
CA SER A 42 7.45 -2.85 33.48
C SER A 42 7.78 -3.83 32.37
N THR A 43 7.36 -5.07 32.56
CA THR A 43 7.27 -6.04 31.48
C THR A 43 6.33 -5.38 30.50
N GLY A 44 6.88 -4.76 29.47
CA GLY A 44 6.11 -4.15 28.40
C GLY A 44 5.19 -5.21 27.81
N ALA A 45 3.97 -5.26 28.33
CA ALA A 45 2.92 -6.02 27.69
C ALA A 45 2.81 -5.45 26.29
N ALA A 46 3.20 -6.24 25.29
CA ALA A 46 3.06 -5.84 23.90
C ALA A 46 1.60 -5.44 23.68
N GLU A 47 1.42 -4.21 23.22
CA GLU A 47 0.08 -3.71 22.89
C GLU A 47 -0.55 -4.70 21.88
N PRO A 48 -1.81 -5.10 22.07
CA PRO A 48 -2.43 -6.06 21.16
C PRO A 48 -2.45 -5.46 19.74
N PRO A 49 -2.24 -6.28 18.70
CA PRO A 49 -2.24 -5.79 17.32
C PRO A 49 -3.58 -5.13 16.99
N SER A 50 -3.51 -3.99 16.32
CA SER A 50 -4.70 -3.33 15.80
C SER A 50 -5.30 -4.14 14.65
N VAL A 51 -6.63 -4.20 14.57
CA VAL A 51 -7.36 -4.88 13.50
C VAL A 51 -8.05 -3.83 12.64
N THR A 52 -7.76 -3.83 11.34
CA THR A 52 -8.47 -2.99 10.36
C THR A 52 -9.30 -3.90 9.45
N VAL A 53 -10.58 -3.59 9.32
CA VAL A 53 -11.47 -4.30 8.39
C VAL A 53 -11.47 -3.55 7.07
N LEU A 54 -10.95 -4.20 6.01
CA LEU A 54 -11.01 -3.69 4.66
C LEU A 54 -12.31 -4.16 4.00
N ASN A 55 -13.01 -3.24 3.37
CA ASN A 55 -14.24 -3.55 2.68
C ASN A 55 -13.94 -4.25 1.35
N ASN A 56 -14.56 -5.39 1.09
CA ASN A 56 -14.41 -6.15 -0.14
C ASN A 56 -14.89 -5.41 -1.41
N HIS A 57 -15.59 -4.28 -1.26
CA HIS A 57 -15.92 -3.40 -2.38
C HIS A 57 -14.79 -2.43 -2.74
N GLU A 58 -13.81 -2.23 -1.85
CA GLU A 58 -12.69 -1.30 -2.02
C GLU A 58 -11.39 -2.00 -2.35
N VAL A 59 -11.25 -3.26 -1.90
CA VAL A 59 -10.03 -4.05 -2.08
C VAL A 59 -10.35 -5.44 -2.60
N GLU A 60 -9.44 -5.96 -3.42
CA GLU A 60 -9.58 -7.30 -4.02
C GLU A 60 -8.22 -7.99 -4.15
N GLY A 61 -8.21 -9.31 -3.92
CA GLY A 61 -7.06 -10.14 -4.23
C GLY A 61 -6.93 -10.34 -5.73
N ILE A 62 -5.75 -10.13 -6.28
CA ILE A 62 -5.51 -10.16 -7.73
C ILE A 62 -4.80 -11.40 -8.23
N LEU A 63 -4.14 -12.15 -7.34
CA LEU A 63 -3.46 -13.40 -7.75
C LEU A 63 -4.47 -14.43 -8.26
N GLY A 64 -4.13 -15.07 -9.37
CA GLY A 64 -5.01 -16.01 -10.07
C GLY A 64 -6.06 -15.35 -10.97
N ARG A 65 -6.22 -14.01 -10.94
CA ARG A 65 -7.15 -13.28 -11.81
C ARG A 65 -6.72 -13.38 -13.27
N GLN A 66 -7.71 -13.58 -14.13
CA GLN A 66 -7.53 -13.59 -15.57
C GLN A 66 -7.27 -12.20 -16.11
N VAL A 67 -6.33 -12.11 -17.03
CA VAL A 67 -5.99 -10.87 -17.77
C VAL A 67 -6.42 -11.05 -19.22
N LEU A 68 -7.08 -10.03 -19.76
CA LEU A 68 -7.50 -9.96 -21.15
C LEU A 68 -6.65 -8.97 -21.91
N GLY A 69 -6.43 -9.24 -23.20
CA GLY A 69 -5.88 -8.27 -24.13
C GLY A 69 -6.89 -7.27 -24.63
N ALA A 70 -6.44 -6.34 -25.48
CA ALA A 70 -7.27 -5.26 -26.01
C ALA A 70 -8.46 -5.76 -26.89
N ALA A 71 -8.38 -6.97 -27.43
CA ALA A 71 -9.44 -7.62 -28.21
C ALA A 71 -10.24 -8.65 -27.39
N ASP A 72 -10.29 -8.49 -26.07
CA ASP A 72 -10.95 -9.42 -25.13
C ASP A 72 -10.42 -10.87 -25.14
N GLU A 73 -9.28 -11.10 -25.78
CA GLU A 73 -8.63 -12.40 -25.78
C GLU A 73 -7.98 -12.72 -24.42
N ASN A 74 -8.05 -13.97 -24.02
CA ASN A 74 -7.37 -14.43 -22.81
C ASN A 74 -5.85 -14.34 -22.98
N MET A 75 -5.21 -13.51 -22.17
CA MET A 75 -3.77 -13.32 -22.17
C MET A 75 -3.06 -14.17 -21.10
N GLY A 76 -3.78 -14.64 -20.08
CA GLY A 76 -3.20 -15.42 -19.00
C GLY A 76 -3.75 -15.06 -17.63
N ARG A 77 -2.94 -15.31 -16.59
CA ARG A 77 -3.31 -15.04 -15.20
C ARG A 77 -2.17 -14.38 -14.44
N ILE A 78 -2.52 -13.48 -13.53
CA ILE A 78 -1.54 -12.91 -12.59
C ILE A 78 -1.12 -14.00 -11.61
N VAL A 79 0.18 -14.29 -11.55
CA VAL A 79 0.74 -15.31 -10.66
C VAL A 79 1.61 -14.72 -9.57
N ASP A 80 2.11 -13.50 -9.74
CA ASP A 80 2.94 -12.81 -8.75
C ASP A 80 2.85 -11.29 -8.94
N VAL A 81 3.30 -10.55 -7.91
CA VAL A 81 3.40 -9.08 -7.90
C VAL A 81 4.77 -8.67 -7.42
N ILE A 82 5.43 -7.82 -8.21
CA ILE A 82 6.75 -7.30 -7.89
C ILE A 82 6.61 -5.94 -7.21
N VAL A 83 7.23 -5.80 -6.06
CA VAL A 83 7.29 -4.55 -5.29
C VAL A 83 8.73 -4.07 -5.18
N ASP A 84 8.92 -2.77 -5.11
CA ASP A 84 10.22 -2.18 -4.80
C ASP A 84 10.52 -2.21 -3.29
N HIS A 85 11.73 -1.82 -2.90
CA HIS A 85 12.15 -1.80 -1.48
C HIS A 85 11.32 -0.86 -0.59
N SER A 86 10.58 0.07 -1.18
CA SER A 86 9.61 0.92 -0.45
C SER A 86 8.22 0.28 -0.32
N GLY A 87 8.02 -0.91 -0.84
CA GLY A 87 6.74 -1.63 -0.84
C GLY A 87 5.76 -1.18 -1.92
N ARG A 88 6.18 -0.36 -2.88
CA ARG A 88 5.31 0.05 -4.00
C ARG A 88 5.27 -1.04 -5.05
N VAL A 89 4.07 -1.30 -5.56
CA VAL A 89 3.86 -2.21 -6.68
C VAL A 89 4.48 -1.63 -7.94
N ARG A 90 5.34 -2.42 -8.63
CA ARG A 90 6.05 -2.04 -9.84
C ARG A 90 5.57 -2.82 -11.05
N ALA A 91 5.31 -4.11 -10.89
CA ALA A 91 4.92 -4.96 -11.98
C ALA A 91 4.03 -6.11 -11.49
N ALA A 92 3.32 -6.73 -12.41
CA ALA A 92 2.70 -8.04 -12.20
C ALA A 92 3.40 -9.07 -13.06
N VAL A 93 3.57 -10.27 -12.54
CA VAL A 93 4.02 -11.43 -13.32
C VAL A 93 2.77 -12.14 -13.81
N ILE A 94 2.66 -12.24 -15.13
CA ILE A 94 1.54 -12.91 -15.79
C ILE A 94 2.06 -14.22 -16.39
N ASP A 95 1.37 -15.30 -16.07
CA ASP A 95 1.54 -16.59 -16.75
C ASP A 95 0.65 -16.61 -17.98
N PHE A 96 1.28 -16.52 -19.15
CA PHE A 96 0.58 -16.50 -20.42
C PHE A 96 0.19 -17.91 -20.91
N GLY A 97 0.50 -18.96 -20.14
CA GLY A 97 0.13 -20.34 -20.47
C GLY A 97 0.63 -20.82 -21.83
N GLY A 98 0.07 -21.91 -22.30
CA GLY A 98 0.38 -22.50 -23.62
C GLY A 98 -0.10 -21.68 -24.82
N PHE A 99 -0.73 -20.55 -24.59
CA PHE A 99 -1.21 -19.57 -25.57
C PHE A 99 -0.10 -19.06 -26.54
N LEU A 100 1.15 -18.98 -26.08
CA LEU A 100 2.30 -18.59 -26.90
C LEU A 100 2.92 -19.78 -27.67
N GLY A 101 2.31 -20.96 -27.62
CA GLY A 101 2.71 -22.13 -28.37
C GLY A 101 3.79 -23.03 -27.75
N VAL A 102 4.32 -22.66 -26.60
CA VAL A 102 5.37 -23.40 -25.89
C VAL A 102 5.11 -23.26 -24.38
N GLY A 103 4.52 -24.26 -23.74
CA GLY A 103 4.39 -24.33 -22.27
C GLY A 103 3.93 -23.06 -21.55
N SER A 104 4.03 -23.06 -20.22
CA SER A 104 3.76 -21.87 -19.40
C SER A 104 4.93 -20.90 -19.50
N ARG A 105 4.65 -19.64 -19.84
CA ARG A 105 5.64 -18.57 -19.94
C ARG A 105 5.25 -17.40 -19.05
N LYS A 106 6.12 -17.05 -18.11
CA LYS A 106 5.92 -15.94 -17.19
C LYS A 106 6.63 -14.68 -17.69
N ILE A 107 5.94 -13.57 -17.71
CA ILE A 107 6.49 -12.27 -18.14
C ILE A 107 6.09 -11.23 -17.12
N ALA A 108 7.06 -10.39 -16.70
CA ALA A 108 6.80 -9.26 -15.86
C ALA A 108 6.27 -8.10 -16.72
N VAL A 109 5.12 -7.57 -16.36
CA VAL A 109 4.43 -6.49 -17.06
C VAL A 109 4.28 -5.30 -16.12
N ASP A 110 4.56 -4.10 -16.61
CA ASP A 110 4.42 -2.87 -15.84
C ASP A 110 3.02 -2.75 -15.24
N TRP A 111 2.96 -2.33 -13.98
CA TRP A 111 1.68 -2.20 -13.29
C TRP A 111 0.74 -1.21 -13.97
N SER A 112 1.28 -0.16 -14.57
CA SER A 112 0.50 0.85 -15.29
C SER A 112 -0.07 0.38 -16.63
N ALA A 113 0.40 -0.76 -17.16
CA ALA A 113 -0.16 -1.39 -18.35
C ALA A 113 -1.42 -2.22 -18.06
N LEU A 114 -1.76 -2.40 -16.78
CA LEU A 114 -2.93 -3.13 -16.33
C LEU A 114 -4.05 -2.16 -15.98
N HIS A 115 -5.24 -2.40 -16.51
CA HIS A 115 -6.45 -1.66 -16.18
C HIS A 115 -7.36 -2.51 -15.32
N PHE A 116 -7.60 -2.01 -14.11
CA PHE A 116 -8.48 -2.66 -13.15
C PHE A 116 -9.91 -2.14 -13.30
N PRO A 117 -10.90 -3.00 -13.15
CA PRO A 117 -12.30 -2.59 -13.21
C PRO A 117 -12.63 -1.62 -12.05
N PRO A 118 -13.63 -0.76 -12.24
CA PRO A 118 -14.10 0.11 -11.17
C PRO A 118 -14.64 -0.70 -9.98
N PRO A 119 -14.57 -0.13 -8.76
CA PRO A 119 -15.07 -0.77 -7.55
C PRO A 119 -16.51 -1.23 -7.68
N GLY A 120 -16.84 -2.36 -7.05
CA GLY A 120 -18.21 -2.89 -7.04
C GLY A 120 -18.58 -3.77 -8.25
N GLN A 121 -17.64 -4.10 -9.10
CA GLN A 121 -17.82 -5.06 -10.20
C GLN A 121 -16.97 -6.33 -10.01
N PRO A 122 -17.34 -7.24 -9.13
CA PRO A 122 -16.50 -8.36 -8.71
C PRO A 122 -16.14 -9.36 -9.84
N ASN A 123 -16.89 -9.36 -10.94
CA ASN A 123 -16.65 -10.22 -12.09
C ASN A 123 -16.02 -9.49 -13.28
N ALA A 124 -15.75 -8.21 -13.14
CA ALA A 124 -15.11 -7.47 -14.21
C ALA A 124 -13.64 -7.89 -14.35
N LYS A 125 -13.19 -7.90 -15.58
CA LYS A 125 -11.89 -8.48 -15.96
C LYS A 125 -10.81 -7.41 -15.92
N ILE A 126 -9.59 -7.83 -15.60
CA ILE A 126 -8.40 -6.99 -15.71
C ILE A 126 -8.00 -6.99 -17.19
N SER A 127 -7.77 -5.82 -17.78
CA SER A 127 -7.29 -5.71 -19.16
C SER A 127 -5.85 -5.24 -19.21
N LEU A 128 -5.17 -5.57 -20.31
CA LEU A 128 -3.75 -5.31 -20.54
C LEU A 128 -3.59 -4.57 -21.86
N ASP A 129 -2.88 -3.44 -21.83
CA ASP A 129 -2.57 -2.60 -23.01
C ASP A 129 -1.42 -3.15 -23.87
N LEU A 130 -1.24 -4.45 -23.91
CA LEU A 130 -0.20 -5.11 -24.70
C LEU A 130 -0.81 -6.11 -25.68
N THR A 131 -0.21 -6.16 -26.86
CA THR A 131 -0.56 -7.15 -27.86
C THR A 131 0.16 -8.47 -27.61
N ARG A 132 -0.38 -9.55 -28.19
CA ARG A 132 0.26 -10.86 -28.16
C ARG A 132 1.69 -10.84 -28.70
N ASP A 133 1.94 -10.09 -29.75
CA ASP A 133 3.27 -10.05 -30.39
C ASP A 133 4.29 -9.32 -29.53
N GLN A 134 3.87 -8.26 -28.83
CA GLN A 134 4.71 -7.58 -27.84
C GLN A 134 5.09 -8.53 -26.69
N VAL A 135 4.12 -9.27 -26.18
CA VAL A 135 4.35 -10.26 -25.13
C VAL A 135 5.26 -11.40 -25.59
N LYS A 136 5.10 -11.89 -26.82
CA LYS A 136 5.99 -12.93 -27.40
C LYS A 136 7.43 -12.47 -27.50
N ALA A 137 7.67 -11.20 -27.79
CA ALA A 137 9.01 -10.64 -27.93
C ALA A 137 9.69 -10.35 -26.57
N ALA A 138 8.93 -10.30 -25.48
CA ALA A 138 9.48 -9.99 -24.17
C ALA A 138 10.33 -11.14 -23.60
N PRO A 139 11.37 -10.83 -22.81
CA PRO A 139 12.10 -11.85 -22.08
C PRO A 139 11.24 -12.50 -21.00
N GLU A 140 11.51 -13.76 -20.73
CA GLU A 140 10.81 -14.50 -19.68
C GLU A 140 11.29 -14.05 -18.29
N TYR A 141 10.34 -13.86 -17.38
CA TYR A 141 10.62 -13.65 -15.98
C TYR A 141 11.21 -14.92 -15.34
N GLN A 142 12.33 -14.76 -14.67
CA GLN A 142 12.99 -15.83 -13.92
C GLN A 142 13.32 -15.32 -12.53
N GLU A 143 12.86 -16.03 -11.52
CA GLU A 143 13.15 -15.72 -10.13
C GLU A 143 14.67 -15.72 -9.86
N GLY A 144 15.15 -14.76 -9.07
CA GLY A 144 16.58 -14.61 -8.74
C GLY A 144 17.46 -14.04 -9.86
N LYS A 145 16.87 -13.64 -10.99
CA LYS A 145 17.57 -12.92 -12.07
C LYS A 145 17.09 -11.45 -12.16
N PRO A 146 17.88 -10.59 -12.82
CA PRO A 146 17.43 -9.23 -13.12
C PRO A 146 16.07 -9.25 -13.82
N ILE A 147 15.15 -8.43 -13.32
CA ILE A 147 13.76 -8.40 -13.81
C ILE A 147 13.66 -7.39 -14.96
N VAL A 148 13.23 -7.86 -16.11
CA VAL A 148 12.88 -6.98 -17.23
C VAL A 148 11.37 -6.84 -17.26
N VAL A 149 10.90 -5.59 -17.19
CA VAL A 149 9.47 -5.25 -17.13
C VAL A 149 9.02 -4.74 -18.50
N LEU A 150 7.99 -5.35 -19.05
CA LEU A 150 7.38 -4.93 -20.31
C LEU A 150 6.34 -3.83 -20.05
N GLY A 151 6.58 -2.63 -20.59
CA GLY A 151 5.65 -1.49 -20.46
C GLY A 151 4.60 -1.46 -21.57
N ALA A 152 3.51 -0.70 -21.36
CA ALA A 152 2.40 -0.56 -22.30
C ALA A 152 2.81 -0.04 -23.68
N LEU A 153 3.89 0.75 -23.75
CA LEU A 153 4.45 1.25 -25.03
C LEU A 153 5.43 0.28 -25.68
N GLY A 154 5.54 -0.95 -25.20
CA GLY A 154 6.49 -1.94 -25.68
C GLY A 154 7.95 -1.64 -25.37
N LYS A 155 8.23 -0.64 -24.56
CA LYS A 155 9.57 -0.31 -24.08
C LYS A 155 9.95 -1.24 -22.94
N LEU A 156 11.13 -1.81 -23.03
CA LEU A 156 11.73 -2.56 -21.93
C LEU A 156 12.48 -1.57 -21.04
N GLU A 157 11.96 -1.34 -19.85
CA GLU A 157 12.66 -0.56 -18.84
C GLU A 157 13.25 -1.51 -17.79
N PRO A 158 14.58 -1.56 -17.65
CA PRO A 158 15.19 -2.30 -16.55
C PRO A 158 14.81 -1.61 -15.24
N LEU A 159 14.44 -2.39 -14.24
CA LEU A 159 14.30 -1.85 -12.90
C LEU A 159 15.67 -1.36 -12.43
N PRO A 160 15.77 -0.15 -11.84
CA PRO A 160 17.05 0.34 -11.33
C PRO A 160 17.54 -0.63 -10.24
N PHE A 161 18.74 -1.09 -10.44
CA PHE A 161 19.47 -1.84 -9.42
C PHE A 161 20.21 -0.81 -8.57
N GLU A 162 19.84 -0.67 -7.31
CA GLU A 162 20.65 -0.05 -6.27
C GLU A 162 21.24 -1.11 -5.37
#